data_191f0a3d8590561cb5fe3df595eaf833
#
_entry.id   191f0a3d8590561cb5fe3df595eaf833
#
_cell.length_a   1.000
_cell.length_b   1.000
_cell.length_c   1.000
_cell.angle_alpha   90.00
_cell.angle_beta   90.00
_cell.angle_gamma   90.00
#
_symmetry.space_group_name_H-M   'P 1'
#
loop_
_entity.id
_entity.type
_entity.pdbx_description
1 polymer ?
#
loop_
_entity_poly.entity_id
_entity_poly.type
_entity_poly.pdbx_seq_one_letter_code
_entity_poly.pdbx_strand_id
1 'polypeptide(L)'
;MKLVNLWSKLSLGIQLLVALVLGVIAAVIWPQFAGFYQFLGQAFIKLINMVIIPLIFPTIVVAVAGVIGKKSFGKILTKSLVYFFAVTTAITLLFVFASYYLGFGQGVNIGQTGGNLDGIANNVKFSEFLLGFIPSNIVKSLSEGALLPIIVFAIFLGYGIGNLKSEKSQKIIQGFQIWIEAIYKIVAVIIKLSPIGIFGFIAKDVATTGLDKLIGLGQFVIGTYLAYAVLVLLIFPLIAVFFKVPYLSAFRENWSLLALAFVTGSSSVVLPSLLKDLKKQGHDEHTIDLVVPLGYTFNLEGAAVYFSVATIFIAHAYGIQFSLSSLLFTVLLLTLIGKTAATVPSGAIVVLLAAAPQLGLPVEGVALIFAVDFFVNAGRTMINVLGQILTVSVIEKTEGYILEEEKESQLSVSFS
;
A
#
# COMPACT_ATOMS: atom_id res chain seq x y z
N MET A 1 26.82 -6.39 24.77
CA MET A 1 27.19 -6.81 23.40
C MET A 1 26.49 -8.09 22.93
N LYS A 2 26.43 -9.21 23.68
CA LYS A 2 25.77 -10.46 23.23
C LYS A 2 24.27 -10.30 22.94
N LEU A 3 23.52 -9.55 23.77
CA LEU A 3 22.07 -9.30 23.57
C LEU A 3 21.78 -8.44 22.31
N VAL A 4 22.60 -7.43 22.04
CA VAL A 4 22.45 -6.58 20.84
C VAL A 4 22.73 -7.39 19.58
N ASN A 5 23.71 -8.28 19.61
CA ASN A 5 24.01 -9.19 18.49
C ASN A 5 22.91 -10.25 18.29
N LEU A 6 22.22 -10.67 19.35
CA LEU A 6 21.09 -11.58 19.24
C LEU A 6 19.88 -10.85 18.65
N TRP A 7 19.61 -9.63 19.10
CA TRP A 7 18.52 -8.78 18.59
C TRP A 7 18.65 -8.49 17.10
N SER A 8 19.85 -8.14 16.63
CA SER A 8 20.09 -7.83 15.22
C SER A 8 19.95 -9.03 14.27
N LYS A 9 19.99 -10.27 14.81
CA LYS A 9 19.78 -11.52 14.04
C LYS A 9 18.29 -11.90 13.91
N LEU A 10 17.42 -11.32 14.74
CA LEU A 10 15.99 -11.59 14.68
C LEU A 10 15.38 -10.87 13.47
N SER A 11 14.38 -11.52 12.84
CA SER A 11 13.57 -10.83 11.82
C SER A 11 12.81 -9.65 12.44
N LEU A 12 12.52 -8.63 11.64
CA LEU A 12 11.76 -7.46 12.09
C LEU A 12 10.44 -7.87 12.77
N GLY A 13 9.72 -8.84 12.20
CA GLY A 13 8.47 -9.34 12.77
C GLY A 13 8.63 -9.88 14.18
N ILE A 14 9.68 -10.66 14.45
CA ILE A 14 9.97 -11.16 15.79
C ILE A 14 10.32 -10.00 16.73
N GLN A 15 11.09 -9.01 16.26
CA GLN A 15 11.40 -7.82 17.06
C GLN A 15 10.13 -7.03 17.43
N LEU A 16 9.16 -6.90 16.51
CA LEU A 16 7.89 -6.23 16.75
C LEU A 16 7.02 -7.00 17.75
N LEU A 17 6.97 -8.34 17.63
CA LEU A 17 6.27 -9.19 18.61
C LEU A 17 6.88 -9.07 20.01
N VAL A 18 8.20 -9.13 20.11
CA VAL A 18 8.90 -8.93 21.38
C VAL A 18 8.61 -7.56 21.95
N ALA A 19 8.65 -6.51 21.12
CA ALA A 19 8.33 -5.14 21.53
C ALA A 19 6.89 -5.01 22.02
N LEU A 20 5.92 -5.66 21.36
CA LEU A 20 4.52 -5.73 21.79
C LEU A 20 4.41 -6.38 23.16
N VAL A 21 4.97 -7.58 23.35
CA VAL A 21 4.92 -8.32 24.62
C VAL A 21 5.58 -7.51 25.74
N LEU A 22 6.78 -6.96 25.49
CA LEU A 22 7.47 -6.12 26.47
C LEU A 22 6.69 -4.85 26.78
N GLY A 23 6.00 -4.25 25.80
CA GLY A 23 5.14 -3.09 25.99
C GLY A 23 3.97 -3.40 26.92
N VAL A 24 3.31 -4.55 26.76
CA VAL A 24 2.24 -5.03 27.65
C VAL A 24 2.79 -5.24 29.06
N ILE A 25 3.91 -5.95 29.19
CA ILE A 25 4.53 -6.22 30.51
C ILE A 25 4.89 -4.90 31.21
N ALA A 26 5.54 -3.98 30.49
CA ALA A 26 5.94 -2.69 31.05
C ALA A 26 4.72 -1.85 31.51
N ALA A 27 3.63 -1.88 30.74
CA ALA A 27 2.39 -1.19 31.09
C ALA A 27 1.74 -1.72 32.36
N VAL A 28 1.75 -3.04 32.56
CA VAL A 28 1.17 -3.69 33.74
C VAL A 28 2.03 -3.43 35.00
N ILE A 29 3.37 -3.52 34.85
CA ILE A 29 4.27 -3.38 36.00
C ILE A 29 4.53 -1.91 36.35
N TRP A 30 4.65 -1.04 35.35
CA TRP A 30 5.01 0.38 35.52
C TRP A 30 4.06 1.34 34.79
N PRO A 31 2.74 1.33 35.08
CA PRO A 31 1.76 2.19 34.38
C PRO A 31 2.03 3.69 34.56
N GLN A 32 2.72 4.08 35.64
CA GLN A 32 3.08 5.47 35.92
C GLN A 32 4.02 6.11 34.88
N PHE A 33 4.70 5.31 34.05
CA PHE A 33 5.56 5.81 32.99
C PHE A 33 4.84 6.01 31.66
N ALA A 34 3.50 6.05 31.63
CA ALA A 34 2.69 6.23 30.41
C ALA A 34 3.15 7.45 29.58
N GLY A 35 3.58 8.56 30.21
CA GLY A 35 4.11 9.74 29.53
C GLY A 35 5.43 9.47 28.78
N PHE A 36 6.32 8.66 29.35
CA PHE A 36 7.56 8.25 28.69
C PHE A 36 7.26 7.29 27.50
N TYR A 37 6.33 6.37 27.67
CA TYR A 37 5.92 5.48 26.59
C TYR A 37 5.32 6.29 25.43
N GLN A 38 4.47 7.28 25.73
CA GLN A 38 3.92 8.20 24.74
C GLN A 38 5.02 8.94 23.96
N PHE A 39 6.04 9.43 24.66
CA PHE A 39 7.19 10.10 24.04
C PHE A 39 7.89 9.19 23.00
N LEU A 40 8.15 7.92 23.33
CA LEU A 40 8.80 6.97 22.43
C LEU A 40 7.95 6.75 21.17
N GLY A 41 6.64 6.55 21.34
CA GLY A 41 5.71 6.37 20.22
C GLY A 41 5.65 7.61 19.33
N GLN A 42 5.47 8.80 19.92
CA GLN A 42 5.40 10.04 19.16
C GLN A 42 6.72 10.39 18.44
N ALA A 43 7.86 10.11 19.06
CA ALA A 43 9.16 10.27 18.41
C ALA A 43 9.26 9.41 17.14
N PHE A 44 8.80 8.16 17.19
CA PHE A 44 8.76 7.28 16.04
C PHE A 44 7.83 7.81 14.92
N ILE A 45 6.62 8.29 15.25
CA ILE A 45 5.72 8.92 14.26
C ILE A 45 6.40 10.13 13.60
N LYS A 46 7.05 11.00 14.38
CA LYS A 46 7.75 12.17 13.81
C LYS A 46 8.86 11.77 12.84
N LEU A 47 9.60 10.71 13.14
CA LEU A 47 10.63 10.18 12.24
C LEU A 47 10.02 9.67 10.93
N ILE A 48 8.88 8.98 10.98
CA ILE A 48 8.17 8.54 9.77
C ILE A 48 7.67 9.75 8.98
N ASN A 49 6.97 10.68 9.62
CA ASN A 49 6.40 11.86 8.95
C ASN A 49 7.47 12.68 8.23
N MET A 50 8.69 12.75 8.76
CA MET A 50 9.82 13.45 8.15
C MET A 50 10.13 12.96 6.71
N VAL A 51 9.93 11.70 6.41
CA VAL A 51 10.32 11.09 5.12
C VAL A 51 9.16 10.95 4.13
N ILE A 52 7.93 11.16 4.56
CA ILE A 52 6.72 10.93 3.75
C ILE A 52 6.74 11.76 2.46
N ILE A 53 6.79 13.08 2.57
CA ILE A 53 6.75 13.98 1.42
C ILE A 53 7.99 13.86 0.54
N PRO A 54 9.22 13.84 1.09
CA PRO A 54 10.43 13.58 0.32
C PRO A 54 10.43 12.27 -0.46
N LEU A 55 9.59 11.29 -0.08
CA LEU A 55 9.40 10.02 -0.79
C LEU A 55 8.28 10.10 -1.82
N ILE A 56 7.08 10.51 -1.40
CA ILE A 56 5.86 10.47 -2.24
C ILE A 56 5.99 11.37 -3.46
N PHE A 57 6.40 12.61 -3.28
CA PHE A 57 6.48 13.60 -4.34
C PHE A 57 7.37 13.14 -5.53
N PRO A 58 8.66 12.82 -5.33
CA PRO A 58 9.52 12.40 -6.43
C PRO A 58 9.09 11.05 -7.04
N THR A 59 8.52 10.15 -6.26
CA THR A 59 8.02 8.86 -6.77
C THR A 59 6.93 9.06 -7.81
N ILE A 60 5.96 9.95 -7.56
CA ILE A 60 4.90 10.27 -8.52
C ILE A 60 5.49 10.97 -9.76
N VAL A 61 6.40 11.93 -9.58
CA VAL A 61 7.05 12.62 -10.68
C VAL A 61 7.75 11.64 -11.62
N VAL A 62 8.56 10.73 -11.07
CA VAL A 62 9.27 9.70 -11.85
C VAL A 62 8.31 8.77 -12.56
N ALA A 63 7.28 8.32 -11.85
CA ALA A 63 6.28 7.42 -12.41
C ALA A 63 5.58 8.03 -13.63
N VAL A 64 5.11 9.27 -13.53
CA VAL A 64 4.42 9.98 -14.63
C VAL A 64 5.40 10.31 -15.77
N ALA A 65 6.58 10.84 -15.45
CA ALA A 65 7.57 11.21 -16.47
C ALA A 65 8.08 9.99 -17.26
N GLY A 66 8.27 8.86 -16.58
CA GLY A 66 8.74 7.61 -17.20
C GLY A 66 7.76 7.00 -18.19
N VAL A 67 6.47 7.29 -18.03
CA VAL A 67 5.40 6.83 -18.93
C VAL A 67 5.36 7.68 -20.22
N ILE A 68 5.41 9.00 -20.11
CA ILE A 68 5.16 9.92 -21.22
C ILE A 68 6.30 9.92 -22.24
N GLY A 69 7.53 9.67 -21.82
CA GLY A 69 8.73 9.70 -22.69
C GLY A 69 8.87 8.53 -23.70
N LYS A 70 8.01 7.51 -23.65
CA LYS A 70 8.18 6.27 -24.43
C LYS A 70 7.13 6.12 -25.56
N LYS A 71 7.38 6.68 -26.74
CA LYS A 71 6.50 6.57 -27.92
C LYS A 71 6.33 5.13 -28.45
N SER A 72 7.27 4.22 -28.20
CA SER A 72 7.31 2.89 -28.81
C SER A 72 6.41 1.84 -28.16
N PHE A 73 5.97 2.05 -26.92
CA PHE A 73 5.15 1.10 -26.14
C PHE A 73 3.72 1.59 -25.83
N GLY A 74 3.24 2.57 -26.59
CA GLY A 74 2.05 3.36 -26.26
C GLY A 74 0.80 2.56 -25.94
N LYS A 75 0.51 1.48 -26.67
CA LYS A 75 -0.74 0.72 -26.53
C LYS A 75 -0.74 -0.19 -25.30
N ILE A 76 0.30 -1.01 -25.12
CA ILE A 76 0.45 -1.90 -23.95
C ILE A 76 0.54 -1.06 -22.66
N LEU A 77 1.33 0.03 -22.70
CA LEU A 77 1.47 0.94 -21.59
C LEU A 77 0.12 1.55 -21.17
N THR A 78 -0.62 2.13 -22.14
CA THR A 78 -1.92 2.74 -21.86
C THR A 78 -2.91 1.73 -21.30
N LYS A 79 -3.00 0.53 -21.90
CA LYS A 79 -3.86 -0.54 -21.41
C LYS A 79 -3.49 -0.97 -19.98
N SER A 80 -2.20 -1.15 -19.71
CA SER A 80 -1.71 -1.52 -18.37
C SER A 80 -2.07 -0.47 -17.33
N LEU A 81 -1.85 0.80 -17.63
CA LEU A 81 -2.21 1.89 -16.70
C LEU A 81 -3.71 1.97 -16.48
N VAL A 82 -4.51 1.90 -17.56
CA VAL A 82 -5.97 1.89 -17.44
C VAL A 82 -6.44 0.70 -16.57
N TYR A 83 -5.88 -0.48 -16.81
CA TYR A 83 -6.17 -1.66 -16.01
C TYR A 83 -5.79 -1.46 -14.53
N PHE A 84 -4.56 -1.01 -14.25
CA PHE A 84 -4.09 -0.79 -12.87
C PHE A 84 -4.96 0.20 -12.11
N PHE A 85 -5.36 1.30 -12.74
CA PHE A 85 -6.23 2.29 -12.11
C PHE A 85 -7.66 1.80 -11.96
N ALA A 86 -8.24 1.20 -12.99
CA ALA A 86 -9.61 0.69 -12.97
C ALA A 86 -9.79 -0.42 -11.93
N VAL A 87 -8.91 -1.44 -11.96
CA VAL A 87 -9.01 -2.58 -11.03
C VAL A 87 -8.73 -2.14 -9.59
N THR A 88 -7.69 -1.34 -9.36
CA THR A 88 -7.38 -0.86 -8.01
C THR A 88 -8.53 0.01 -7.46
N THR A 89 -9.11 0.89 -8.29
CA THR A 89 -10.24 1.73 -7.87
C THR A 89 -11.47 0.87 -7.54
N ALA A 90 -11.78 -0.13 -8.38
CA ALA A 90 -12.90 -1.04 -8.15
C ALA A 90 -12.70 -1.86 -6.86
N ILE A 91 -11.50 -2.37 -6.62
CA ILE A 91 -11.14 -3.08 -5.37
C ILE A 91 -11.27 -2.14 -4.17
N THR A 92 -10.69 -0.94 -4.24
CA THR A 92 -10.78 0.04 -3.15
C THR A 92 -12.23 0.40 -2.86
N LEU A 93 -13.03 0.69 -3.89
CA LEU A 93 -14.45 0.97 -3.75
C LEU A 93 -15.17 -0.18 -3.03
N LEU A 94 -15.00 -1.40 -3.54
CA LEU A 94 -15.64 -2.59 -2.98
C LEU A 94 -15.29 -2.76 -1.50
N PHE A 95 -13.99 -2.73 -1.15
CA PHE A 95 -13.57 -3.01 0.23
C PHE A 95 -13.79 -1.85 1.20
N VAL A 96 -13.79 -0.59 0.76
CA VAL A 96 -14.20 0.55 1.60
C VAL A 96 -15.68 0.40 1.96
N PHE A 97 -16.55 0.20 0.97
CA PHE A 97 -17.98 0.08 1.20
C PHE A 97 -18.34 -1.20 1.96
N ALA A 98 -17.76 -2.35 1.57
CA ALA A 98 -17.99 -3.61 2.26
C ALA A 98 -17.56 -3.52 3.74
N SER A 99 -16.37 -3.01 4.04
CA SER A 99 -15.89 -2.87 5.42
C SER A 99 -16.76 -1.91 6.24
N TYR A 100 -17.23 -0.82 5.62
CA TYR A 100 -18.07 0.16 6.29
C TYR A 100 -19.44 -0.41 6.63
N TYR A 101 -20.15 -1.00 5.67
CA TYR A 101 -21.51 -1.52 5.88
C TYR A 101 -21.52 -2.83 6.68
N LEU A 102 -20.46 -3.63 6.63
CA LEU A 102 -20.30 -4.80 7.50
C LEU A 102 -19.90 -4.43 8.94
N GLY A 103 -19.66 -3.14 9.23
CA GLY A 103 -19.33 -2.66 10.57
C GLY A 103 -17.95 -3.10 11.05
N PHE A 104 -16.98 -3.28 10.13
CA PHE A 104 -15.66 -3.77 10.50
C PHE A 104 -14.93 -2.77 11.41
N GLY A 105 -14.57 -3.22 12.63
CA GLY A 105 -13.99 -2.40 13.69
C GLY A 105 -15.01 -1.80 14.67
N GLN A 106 -16.32 -1.99 14.46
CA GLN A 106 -17.33 -1.60 15.43
C GLN A 106 -17.19 -2.41 16.73
N GLY A 107 -17.40 -1.74 17.86
CA GLY A 107 -17.24 -2.34 19.19
C GLY A 107 -15.78 -2.50 19.64
N VAL A 108 -14.81 -2.20 18.78
CA VAL A 108 -13.41 -2.12 19.18
C VAL A 108 -13.13 -0.73 19.74
N ASN A 109 -12.91 -0.64 21.03
CA ASN A 109 -12.62 0.65 21.68
C ASN A 109 -11.09 0.88 21.75
N ILE A 110 -10.53 1.53 20.73
CA ILE A 110 -9.08 1.80 20.67
C ILE A 110 -8.73 3.16 21.27
N GLY A 111 -9.68 4.07 21.39
CA GLY A 111 -9.49 5.38 22.01
C GLY A 111 -10.74 6.23 21.90
N GLN A 112 -10.94 7.13 22.87
CA GLN A 112 -11.93 8.19 22.75
C GLN A 112 -11.25 9.41 22.12
N THR A 113 -11.54 9.71 20.88
CA THR A 113 -11.37 11.06 20.37
C THR A 113 -12.66 11.81 20.67
N GLY A 114 -12.65 12.64 21.71
CA GLY A 114 -13.71 13.63 21.95
C GLY A 114 -13.68 14.76 20.92
N GLY A 115 -13.40 14.47 19.67
CA GLY A 115 -13.40 15.40 18.55
C GLY A 115 -14.65 15.20 17.71
N ASN A 116 -15.57 16.15 17.80
CA ASN A 116 -16.71 16.24 16.90
C ASN A 116 -16.18 16.58 15.51
N LEU A 117 -15.95 15.55 14.67
CA LEU A 117 -15.48 15.72 13.29
C LEU A 117 -16.62 16.04 12.32
N ASP A 118 -17.85 16.22 12.82
CA ASP A 118 -19.02 16.61 12.03
C ASP A 118 -18.85 17.97 11.31
N GLY A 119 -17.85 18.76 11.69
CA GLY A 119 -17.55 20.06 11.08
C GLY A 119 -16.75 20.00 9.78
N ILE A 120 -15.99 18.92 9.52
CA ILE A 120 -15.09 18.88 8.36
C ILE A 120 -15.80 18.30 7.11
N ALA A 121 -16.69 17.33 7.30
CA ALA A 121 -17.35 16.65 6.17
C ALA A 121 -18.66 17.32 5.70
N ASN A 122 -19.35 18.09 6.56
CA ASN A 122 -20.70 18.56 6.29
C ASN A 122 -20.81 19.93 5.60
N ASN A 123 -19.74 20.70 5.44
CA ASN A 123 -19.81 22.06 4.89
C ASN A 123 -18.91 22.35 3.69
N VAL A 124 -18.11 21.39 3.19
CA VAL A 124 -17.28 21.63 2.01
C VAL A 124 -18.15 21.41 0.76
N LYS A 125 -18.46 22.49 0.04
CA LYS A 125 -19.08 22.37 -1.29
C LYS A 125 -18.15 21.53 -2.16
N PHE A 126 -18.69 20.57 -2.90
CA PHE A 126 -17.93 19.68 -3.79
C PHE A 126 -16.99 20.45 -4.73
N SER A 127 -17.39 21.65 -5.18
CA SER A 127 -16.55 22.54 -5.98
C SER A 127 -15.33 23.06 -5.21
N GLU A 128 -15.49 23.47 -3.95
CA GLU A 128 -14.36 23.94 -3.10
C GLU A 128 -13.40 22.79 -2.80
N PHE A 129 -13.95 21.62 -2.60
CA PHE A 129 -13.18 20.39 -2.43
C PHE A 129 -12.32 20.07 -3.67
N LEU A 130 -12.89 20.09 -4.88
CA LEU A 130 -12.14 19.89 -6.12
C LEU A 130 -11.09 20.99 -6.36
N LEU A 131 -11.42 22.24 -6.09
CA LEU A 131 -10.47 23.35 -6.17
C LEU A 131 -9.33 23.20 -5.16
N GLY A 132 -9.57 22.61 -4.00
CA GLY A 132 -8.55 22.30 -3.00
C GLY A 132 -7.47 21.30 -3.47
N PHE A 133 -7.70 20.58 -4.58
CA PHE A 133 -6.67 19.71 -5.19
C PHE A 133 -5.61 20.50 -5.96
N ILE A 134 -5.93 21.72 -6.38
CA ILE A 134 -5.02 22.57 -7.16
C ILE A 134 -4.25 23.47 -6.20
N PRO A 135 -2.94 23.28 -6.03
CA PRO A 135 -2.16 24.12 -5.12
C PRO A 135 -2.00 25.53 -5.69
N SER A 136 -2.42 26.54 -4.95
CA SER A 136 -2.07 27.94 -5.26
C SER A 136 -0.58 28.23 -5.00
N ASN A 137 0.04 27.46 -4.09
CA ASN A 137 1.46 27.53 -3.79
C ASN A 137 1.95 26.13 -3.35
N ILE A 138 2.77 25.51 -4.19
CA ILE A 138 3.29 24.16 -3.93
C ILE A 138 4.20 24.10 -2.69
N VAL A 139 4.99 25.12 -2.42
CA VAL A 139 5.88 25.16 -1.26
C VAL A 139 5.07 25.14 0.04
N LYS A 140 3.95 25.86 0.07
CA LYS A 140 3.00 25.82 1.18
C LYS A 140 2.43 24.41 1.35
N SER A 141 1.95 23.79 0.26
CA SER A 141 1.40 22.43 0.30
C SER A 141 2.43 21.39 0.79
N LEU A 142 3.70 21.52 0.36
CA LEU A 142 4.79 20.66 0.82
C LEU A 142 5.06 20.85 2.32
N SER A 143 5.04 22.09 2.84
CA SER A 143 5.29 22.37 4.25
C SER A 143 4.15 21.95 5.16
N GLU A 144 2.91 22.01 4.69
CA GLU A 144 1.70 21.62 5.41
C GLU A 144 1.39 20.11 5.31
N GLY A 145 2.07 19.38 4.40
CA GLY A 145 1.81 17.97 4.18
C GLY A 145 0.49 17.67 3.45
N ALA A 146 -0.03 18.63 2.68
CA ALA A 146 -1.29 18.49 1.95
C ALA A 146 -1.12 17.56 0.74
N LEU A 147 -1.35 16.26 0.93
CA LEU A 147 -1.02 15.22 -0.07
C LEU A 147 -1.69 15.43 -1.42
N LEU A 148 -2.99 15.74 -1.48
CA LEU A 148 -3.71 15.88 -2.75
C LEU A 148 -3.13 16.98 -3.65
N PRO A 149 -2.94 18.22 -3.18
CA PRO A 149 -2.25 19.25 -3.95
C PRO A 149 -0.84 18.84 -4.39
N ILE A 150 -0.10 18.14 -3.52
CA ILE A 150 1.25 17.63 -3.84
C ILE A 150 1.18 16.62 -4.99
N ILE A 151 0.23 15.67 -4.93
CA ILE A 151 0.03 14.65 -5.98
C ILE A 151 -0.33 15.33 -7.31
N VAL A 152 -1.27 16.27 -7.31
CA VAL A 152 -1.67 16.98 -8.54
C VAL A 152 -0.48 17.71 -9.14
N PHE A 153 0.28 18.48 -8.35
CA PHE A 153 1.48 19.15 -8.84
C PHE A 153 2.53 18.16 -9.36
N ALA A 154 2.75 17.04 -8.66
CA ALA A 154 3.70 16.01 -9.07
C ALA A 154 3.32 15.39 -10.43
N ILE A 155 2.02 15.20 -10.70
CA ILE A 155 1.51 14.73 -12.00
C ILE A 155 1.83 15.75 -13.10
N PHE A 156 1.53 17.05 -12.88
CA PHE A 156 1.84 18.10 -13.86
C PHE A 156 3.35 18.25 -14.10
N LEU A 157 4.15 18.19 -13.03
CA LEU A 157 5.61 18.25 -13.15
C LEU A 157 6.15 17.04 -13.91
N GLY A 158 5.67 15.84 -13.59
CA GLY A 158 6.03 14.60 -14.28
C GLY A 158 5.65 14.66 -15.77
N TYR A 159 4.46 15.19 -16.10
CA TYR A 159 4.04 15.45 -17.47
C TYR A 159 4.98 16.43 -18.18
N GLY A 160 5.33 17.54 -17.53
CA GLY A 160 6.29 18.50 -18.08
C GLY A 160 7.67 17.89 -18.35
N ILE A 161 8.20 17.13 -17.38
CA ILE A 161 9.50 16.44 -17.51
C ILE A 161 9.46 15.39 -18.64
N GLY A 162 8.38 14.58 -18.71
CA GLY A 162 8.23 13.56 -19.75
C GLY A 162 8.18 14.11 -21.18
N ASN A 163 7.73 15.34 -21.36
CA ASN A 163 7.69 16.03 -22.66
C ASN A 163 8.99 16.80 -23.01
N LEU A 164 9.99 16.81 -22.14
CA LEU A 164 11.31 17.35 -22.49
C LEU A 164 12.02 16.46 -23.52
N LYS A 165 13.06 17.01 -24.18
CA LYS A 165 13.96 16.19 -25.02
C LYS A 165 14.49 15.02 -24.20
N SER A 166 14.51 13.82 -24.81
CA SER A 166 14.79 12.54 -24.15
C SER A 166 16.00 12.59 -23.20
N GLU A 167 17.11 13.17 -23.63
CA GLU A 167 18.33 13.28 -22.81
C GLU A 167 18.13 14.11 -21.52
N LYS A 168 17.42 15.25 -21.61
CA LYS A 168 17.12 16.09 -20.43
C LYS A 168 16.14 15.43 -19.49
N SER A 169 15.09 14.82 -20.05
CA SER A 169 14.09 14.08 -19.28
C SER A 169 14.75 12.94 -18.48
N GLN A 170 15.58 12.12 -19.11
CA GLN A 170 16.27 11.02 -18.46
C GLN A 170 17.21 11.46 -17.34
N LYS A 171 17.97 12.56 -17.54
CA LYS A 171 18.84 13.12 -16.48
C LYS A 171 18.05 13.54 -15.25
N ILE A 172 16.90 14.19 -15.44
CA ILE A 172 16.04 14.61 -14.31
C ILE A 172 15.43 13.39 -13.61
N ILE A 173 14.89 12.43 -14.37
CA ILE A 173 14.34 11.18 -13.82
C ILE A 173 15.40 10.45 -13.00
N GLN A 174 16.62 10.33 -13.52
CA GLN A 174 17.75 9.69 -12.82
C GLN A 174 18.09 10.41 -11.51
N GLY A 175 18.07 11.75 -11.51
CA GLY A 175 18.27 12.55 -10.30
C GLY A 175 17.21 12.26 -9.22
N PHE A 176 15.94 12.20 -9.61
CA PHE A 176 14.85 11.83 -8.69
C PHE A 176 14.96 10.37 -8.22
N GLN A 177 15.37 9.43 -9.07
CA GLN A 177 15.59 8.04 -8.68
C GLN A 177 16.68 7.91 -7.62
N ILE A 178 17.82 8.59 -7.80
CA ILE A 178 18.89 8.64 -6.80
C ILE A 178 18.38 9.23 -5.47
N TRP A 179 17.59 10.30 -5.54
CA TRP A 179 16.95 10.87 -4.35
C TRP A 179 16.05 9.85 -3.64
N ILE A 180 15.17 9.17 -4.38
CA ILE A 180 14.25 8.15 -3.85
C ILE A 180 15.06 7.02 -3.17
N GLU A 181 16.15 6.56 -3.78
CA GLU A 181 17.02 5.54 -3.19
C GLU A 181 17.63 6.01 -1.86
N ALA A 182 18.09 7.27 -1.79
CA ALA A 182 18.60 7.85 -0.55
C ALA A 182 17.52 7.90 0.54
N ILE A 183 16.30 8.35 0.20
CA ILE A 183 15.18 8.36 1.14
C ILE A 183 14.82 6.94 1.59
N TYR A 184 14.85 5.93 0.72
CA TYR A 184 14.63 4.53 1.12
C TYR A 184 15.66 4.04 2.13
N LYS A 185 16.93 4.50 2.07
CA LYS A 185 17.93 4.18 3.11
C LYS A 185 17.53 4.79 4.46
N ILE A 186 17.02 6.02 4.48
CA ILE A 186 16.52 6.65 5.70
C ILE A 186 15.30 5.90 6.24
N VAL A 187 14.33 5.58 5.38
CA VAL A 187 13.15 4.77 5.75
C VAL A 187 13.56 3.44 6.36
N ALA A 188 14.56 2.75 5.78
CA ALA A 188 15.05 1.48 6.31
C ALA A 188 15.65 1.62 7.73
N VAL A 189 16.32 2.74 8.03
CA VAL A 189 16.80 3.03 9.39
C VAL A 189 15.63 3.29 10.34
N ILE A 190 14.64 4.09 9.93
CA ILE A 190 13.45 4.40 10.73
C ILE A 190 12.66 3.12 11.03
N ILE A 191 12.48 2.23 10.04
CA ILE A 191 11.80 0.95 10.23
C ILE A 191 12.54 0.07 11.24
N LYS A 192 13.88 0.09 11.29
CA LYS A 192 14.63 -0.62 12.34
C LYS A 192 14.37 -0.07 13.75
N LEU A 193 13.95 1.18 13.88
CA LEU A 193 13.54 1.77 15.16
C LEU A 193 12.08 1.49 15.53
N SER A 194 11.30 0.91 14.62
CA SER A 194 9.87 0.61 14.84
C SER A 194 9.59 -0.23 16.10
N PRO A 195 10.43 -1.19 16.54
CA PRO A 195 10.18 -1.90 17.79
C PRO A 195 10.12 -0.96 19.01
N ILE A 196 10.93 0.11 19.03
CA ILE A 196 10.91 1.11 20.12
C ILE A 196 9.60 1.91 20.08
N GLY A 197 9.18 2.34 18.89
CA GLY A 197 7.94 3.07 18.70
C GLY A 197 6.70 2.23 19.10
N ILE A 198 6.67 0.97 18.66
CA ILE A 198 5.59 0.03 18.97
C ILE A 198 5.54 -0.28 20.46
N PHE A 199 6.68 -0.57 21.08
CA PHE A 199 6.77 -0.69 22.53
C PHE A 199 6.12 0.52 23.22
N GLY A 200 6.47 1.73 22.80
CA GLY A 200 5.94 2.98 23.37
C GLY A 200 4.41 3.09 23.21
N PHE A 201 3.87 2.81 22.02
CA PHE A 201 2.43 2.85 21.77
C PHE A 201 1.67 1.82 22.60
N ILE A 202 2.08 0.55 22.52
CA ILE A 202 1.43 -0.53 23.26
C ILE A 202 1.49 -0.29 24.77
N ALA A 203 2.67 0.07 25.29
CA ALA A 203 2.84 0.32 26.71
C ALA A 203 1.96 1.50 27.20
N LYS A 204 1.92 2.60 26.44
CA LYS A 204 1.06 3.75 26.76
C LYS A 204 -0.41 3.35 26.72
N ASP A 205 -0.84 2.66 25.67
CA ASP A 205 -2.25 2.35 25.47
C ASP A 205 -2.76 1.31 26.48
N VAL A 206 -1.99 0.28 26.78
CA VAL A 206 -2.34 -0.71 27.82
C VAL A 206 -2.33 -0.07 29.21
N ALA A 207 -1.36 0.81 29.52
CA ALA A 207 -1.30 1.50 30.80
C ALA A 207 -2.50 2.44 31.03
N THR A 208 -3.10 2.99 29.97
CA THR A 208 -4.20 3.96 30.07
C THR A 208 -5.59 3.36 29.87
N THR A 209 -5.73 2.30 29.09
CA THR A 209 -7.03 1.73 28.67
C THR A 209 -7.16 0.22 28.89
N GLY A 210 -6.11 -0.46 29.33
CA GLY A 210 -6.14 -1.91 29.55
C GLY A 210 -5.84 -2.75 28.31
N LEU A 211 -6.13 -4.06 28.40
CA LEU A 211 -5.77 -5.07 27.38
C LEU A 211 -6.77 -5.16 26.22
N ASP A 212 -7.94 -4.54 26.31
CA ASP A 212 -9.02 -4.69 25.31
C ASP A 212 -8.59 -4.28 23.93
N LYS A 213 -7.66 -3.34 23.80
CA LYS A 213 -7.11 -2.90 22.51
C LYS A 213 -6.35 -4.01 21.76
N LEU A 214 -5.73 -4.95 22.47
CA LEU A 214 -5.02 -6.07 21.85
C LEU A 214 -5.97 -7.03 21.14
N ILE A 215 -7.17 -7.21 21.68
CA ILE A 215 -8.24 -8.00 21.05
C ILE A 215 -8.62 -7.34 19.72
N GLY A 216 -8.76 -6.01 19.70
CA GLY A 216 -9.01 -5.25 18.48
C GLY A 216 -7.93 -5.45 17.41
N LEU A 217 -6.65 -5.49 17.77
CA LEU A 217 -5.57 -5.79 16.84
C LEU A 217 -5.69 -7.18 16.22
N GLY A 218 -6.08 -8.19 17.03
CA GLY A 218 -6.37 -9.53 16.53
C GLY A 218 -7.53 -9.55 15.53
N GLN A 219 -8.61 -8.82 15.82
CA GLN A 219 -9.75 -8.68 14.92
C GLN A 219 -9.34 -8.00 13.62
N PHE A 220 -8.50 -6.95 13.67
CA PHE A 220 -7.96 -6.29 12.48
C PHE A 220 -7.18 -7.27 11.58
N VAL A 221 -6.27 -8.07 12.15
CA VAL A 221 -5.50 -9.06 11.39
C VAL A 221 -6.42 -10.08 10.72
N ILE A 222 -7.33 -10.70 11.50
CA ILE A 222 -8.25 -11.72 10.99
C ILE A 222 -9.14 -11.13 9.88
N GLY A 223 -9.74 -9.96 10.12
CA GLY A 223 -10.61 -9.31 9.14
C GLY A 223 -9.87 -8.93 7.85
N THR A 224 -8.61 -8.48 7.95
CA THR A 224 -7.80 -8.20 6.78
C THR A 224 -7.48 -9.47 5.98
N TYR A 225 -7.17 -10.59 6.66
CA TYR A 225 -6.97 -11.86 5.97
C TYR A 225 -8.25 -12.42 5.34
N LEU A 226 -9.42 -12.22 5.96
CA LEU A 226 -10.70 -12.54 5.34
C LEU A 226 -10.93 -11.70 4.07
N ALA A 227 -10.62 -10.41 4.11
CA ALA A 227 -10.69 -9.54 2.93
C ALA A 227 -9.70 -9.99 1.83
N TYR A 228 -8.49 -10.38 2.19
CA TYR A 228 -7.52 -10.98 1.27
C TYR A 228 -8.03 -12.29 0.66
N ALA A 229 -8.66 -13.15 1.45
CA ALA A 229 -9.27 -14.38 0.96
C ALA A 229 -10.39 -14.09 -0.06
N VAL A 230 -11.24 -13.11 0.20
CA VAL A 230 -12.26 -12.67 -0.77
C VAL A 230 -11.62 -12.18 -2.07
N LEU A 231 -10.54 -11.41 -1.99
CA LEU A 231 -9.84 -10.95 -3.20
C LEU A 231 -9.27 -12.11 -4.01
N VAL A 232 -8.56 -13.04 -3.35
CA VAL A 232 -7.87 -14.16 -4.00
C VAL A 232 -8.84 -15.25 -4.48
N LEU A 233 -9.88 -15.55 -3.70
CA LEU A 233 -10.78 -16.68 -3.97
C LEU A 233 -12.03 -16.29 -4.80
N LEU A 234 -12.36 -14.99 -4.84
CA LEU A 234 -13.56 -14.52 -5.55
C LEU A 234 -13.21 -13.47 -6.61
N ILE A 235 -12.56 -12.37 -6.25
CA ILE A 235 -12.40 -11.22 -7.16
C ILE A 235 -11.39 -11.54 -8.28
N PHE A 236 -10.22 -12.08 -7.97
CA PHE A 236 -9.23 -12.46 -8.99
C PHE A 236 -9.75 -13.53 -9.95
N PRO A 237 -10.43 -14.61 -9.50
CA PRO A 237 -11.10 -15.52 -10.38
C PRO A 237 -12.17 -14.87 -11.26
N LEU A 238 -12.97 -13.94 -10.75
CA LEU A 238 -13.96 -13.19 -11.54
C LEU A 238 -13.28 -12.35 -12.63
N ILE A 239 -12.20 -11.65 -12.32
CA ILE A 239 -11.39 -10.92 -13.29
C ILE A 239 -10.85 -11.88 -14.36
N ALA A 240 -10.30 -13.02 -13.94
CA ALA A 240 -9.75 -14.02 -14.84
C ALA A 240 -10.80 -14.61 -15.79
N VAL A 241 -12.01 -14.91 -15.28
CA VAL A 241 -13.13 -15.38 -16.11
C VAL A 241 -13.55 -14.29 -17.12
N PHE A 242 -13.65 -13.03 -16.67
CA PHE A 242 -14.03 -11.91 -17.52
C PHE A 242 -13.04 -11.73 -18.70
N PHE A 243 -11.74 -11.82 -18.43
CA PHE A 243 -10.70 -11.70 -19.47
C PHE A 243 -10.32 -13.03 -20.12
N LYS A 244 -10.92 -14.14 -19.69
CA LYS A 244 -10.65 -15.50 -20.20
C LYS A 244 -9.17 -15.90 -20.07
N VAL A 245 -8.60 -15.72 -18.89
CA VAL A 245 -7.21 -16.10 -18.55
C VAL A 245 -7.19 -17.21 -17.49
N PRO A 246 -6.17 -18.12 -17.51
CA PRO A 246 -6.12 -19.31 -16.66
C PRO A 246 -5.61 -18.98 -15.25
N TYR A 247 -6.48 -18.48 -14.37
CA TYR A 247 -6.11 -18.06 -13.01
C TYR A 247 -5.46 -19.17 -12.17
N LEU A 248 -6.04 -20.37 -12.20
CA LEU A 248 -5.58 -21.47 -11.34
C LEU A 248 -4.19 -21.99 -11.77
N SER A 249 -3.91 -22.00 -13.06
CA SER A 249 -2.59 -22.30 -13.63
C SER A 249 -1.58 -21.25 -13.17
N ALA A 250 -1.87 -19.96 -13.39
CA ALA A 250 -1.03 -18.85 -12.96
C ALA A 250 -0.71 -18.90 -11.46
N PHE A 251 -1.69 -19.24 -10.61
CA PHE A 251 -1.49 -19.40 -9.18
C PHE A 251 -0.58 -20.60 -8.85
N ARG A 252 -0.82 -21.78 -9.45
CA ARG A 252 -0.08 -23.02 -9.15
C ARG A 252 1.36 -22.96 -9.64
N GLU A 253 1.58 -22.50 -10.86
CA GLU A 253 2.91 -22.42 -11.46
C GLU A 253 3.83 -21.45 -10.74
N ASN A 254 3.24 -20.39 -10.15
CA ASN A 254 4.00 -19.36 -9.43
C ASN A 254 3.95 -19.52 -7.91
N TRP A 255 3.46 -20.65 -7.37
CA TRP A 255 3.30 -20.85 -5.92
C TRP A 255 4.60 -20.62 -5.14
N SER A 256 5.76 -21.05 -5.64
CA SER A 256 7.04 -20.84 -4.99
C SER A 256 7.41 -19.36 -4.85
N LEU A 257 7.10 -18.54 -5.86
CA LEU A 257 7.31 -17.09 -5.83
C LEU A 257 6.32 -16.41 -4.89
N LEU A 258 5.06 -16.85 -4.89
CA LEU A 258 4.03 -16.35 -3.98
C LEU A 258 4.39 -16.65 -2.51
N ALA A 259 4.86 -17.87 -2.23
CA ALA A 259 5.33 -18.25 -0.90
C ALA A 259 6.57 -17.43 -0.49
N LEU A 260 7.52 -17.19 -1.42
CA LEU A 260 8.68 -16.34 -1.17
C LEU A 260 8.25 -14.89 -0.85
N ALA A 261 7.30 -14.35 -1.61
CA ALA A 261 6.74 -13.02 -1.36
C ALA A 261 6.07 -12.92 0.03
N PHE A 262 5.32 -13.96 0.42
CA PHE A 262 4.69 -14.05 1.73
C PHE A 262 5.73 -14.06 2.86
N VAL A 263 6.73 -14.93 2.77
CA VAL A 263 7.75 -15.08 3.82
C VAL A 263 8.65 -13.86 3.95
N THR A 264 9.03 -13.24 2.82
CA THR A 264 9.93 -12.09 2.82
C THR A 264 9.21 -10.77 3.12
N GLY A 265 7.89 -10.70 2.87
CA GLY A 265 7.11 -9.45 2.94
C GLY A 265 7.63 -8.36 2.00
N SER A 266 8.34 -8.74 0.93
CA SER A 266 8.98 -7.82 -0.01
C SER A 266 8.86 -8.31 -1.45
N SER A 267 8.11 -7.60 -2.27
CA SER A 267 7.97 -7.90 -3.70
C SER A 267 9.25 -7.63 -4.49
N SER A 268 10.15 -6.76 -4.00
CA SER A 268 11.45 -6.50 -4.65
C SER A 268 12.36 -7.72 -4.69
N VAL A 269 12.27 -8.58 -3.67
CA VAL A 269 13.04 -9.84 -3.61
C VAL A 269 12.58 -10.82 -4.69
N VAL A 270 11.28 -10.80 -5.01
CA VAL A 270 10.66 -11.72 -5.96
C VAL A 270 10.79 -11.25 -7.41
N LEU A 271 10.87 -9.94 -7.64
CA LEU A 271 10.81 -9.32 -8.96
C LEU A 271 11.76 -9.93 -10.01
N PRO A 272 13.08 -10.14 -9.74
CA PRO A 272 13.96 -10.72 -10.74
C PRO A 272 13.60 -12.16 -11.13
N SER A 273 13.15 -12.96 -10.16
CA SER A 273 12.70 -14.34 -10.38
C SER A 273 11.38 -14.36 -11.15
N LEU A 274 10.46 -13.46 -10.82
CA LEU A 274 9.17 -13.33 -11.50
C LEU A 274 9.36 -13.03 -13.00
N LEU A 275 10.21 -12.05 -13.35
CA LEU A 275 10.53 -11.75 -14.75
C LEU A 275 11.06 -12.96 -15.50
N LYS A 276 11.97 -13.71 -14.87
CA LYS A 276 12.59 -14.91 -15.47
C LYS A 276 11.58 -16.05 -15.63
N ASP A 277 10.75 -16.30 -14.63
CA ASP A 277 9.86 -17.45 -14.61
C ASP A 277 8.65 -17.23 -15.55
N LEU A 278 8.13 -16.00 -15.65
CA LEU A 278 7.10 -15.68 -16.65
C LEU A 278 7.60 -15.84 -18.09
N LYS A 279 8.87 -15.47 -18.38
CA LYS A 279 9.48 -15.73 -19.69
C LYS A 279 9.60 -17.24 -20.00
N LYS A 280 9.95 -18.06 -19.01
CA LYS A 280 10.00 -19.52 -19.15
C LYS A 280 8.62 -20.16 -19.33
N GLN A 281 7.57 -19.54 -18.79
CA GLN A 281 6.17 -19.97 -18.95
C GLN A 281 5.60 -19.60 -20.32
N GLY A 282 6.37 -18.97 -21.20
CA GLY A 282 5.97 -18.64 -22.57
C GLY A 282 5.20 -17.32 -22.69
N HIS A 283 5.18 -16.48 -21.65
CA HIS A 283 4.63 -15.14 -21.73
C HIS A 283 5.48 -14.23 -22.65
N ASP A 284 4.83 -13.26 -23.31
CA ASP A 284 5.50 -12.34 -24.23
C ASP A 284 6.52 -11.44 -23.50
N GLU A 285 7.77 -11.46 -23.94
CA GLU A 285 8.87 -10.75 -23.33
C GLU A 285 8.63 -9.23 -23.27
N HIS A 286 8.04 -8.64 -24.32
CA HIS A 286 7.77 -7.20 -24.36
C HIS A 286 6.71 -6.81 -23.32
N THR A 287 5.68 -7.63 -23.17
CA THR A 287 4.65 -7.46 -22.16
C THR A 287 5.23 -7.61 -20.77
N ILE A 288 6.01 -8.65 -20.50
CA ILE A 288 6.65 -8.89 -19.20
C ILE A 288 7.56 -7.71 -18.83
N ASP A 289 8.47 -7.30 -19.72
CA ASP A 289 9.47 -6.28 -19.45
C ASP A 289 8.86 -4.89 -19.22
N LEU A 290 7.62 -4.67 -19.68
CA LEU A 290 6.88 -3.43 -19.45
C LEU A 290 5.90 -3.53 -18.28
N VAL A 291 5.03 -4.57 -18.27
CA VAL A 291 3.91 -4.69 -17.34
C VAL A 291 4.39 -4.99 -15.92
N VAL A 292 5.37 -5.89 -15.77
CA VAL A 292 5.83 -6.31 -14.44
C VAL A 292 6.51 -5.16 -13.68
N PRO A 293 7.48 -4.42 -14.23
CA PRO A 293 8.08 -3.27 -13.54
C PRO A 293 7.08 -2.14 -13.26
N LEU A 294 6.13 -1.88 -14.18
CA LEU A 294 5.06 -0.91 -13.95
C LEU A 294 4.10 -1.39 -12.86
N GLY A 295 3.69 -2.65 -12.93
CA GLY A 295 2.80 -3.25 -11.95
C GLY A 295 3.40 -3.26 -10.54
N TYR A 296 4.71 -3.40 -10.43
CA TYR A 296 5.44 -3.29 -9.16
C TYR A 296 5.17 -1.96 -8.44
N THR A 297 4.91 -0.89 -9.17
CA THR A 297 4.59 0.43 -8.60
C THR A 297 3.10 0.74 -8.59
N PHE A 298 2.39 0.38 -9.67
CA PHE A 298 1.02 0.83 -9.89
C PHE A 298 -0.05 -0.24 -9.61
N ASN A 299 0.31 -1.53 -9.58
CA ASN A 299 -0.62 -2.63 -9.41
C ASN A 299 -0.49 -3.28 -8.02
N LEU A 300 -1.01 -2.61 -7.00
CA LEU A 300 -0.87 -2.98 -5.60
C LEU A 300 -2.24 -3.30 -4.98
N GLU A 301 -2.93 -4.33 -5.51
CA GLU A 301 -4.28 -4.71 -5.09
C GLU A 301 -4.35 -5.17 -3.64
N GLY A 302 -3.35 -5.90 -3.15
CA GLY A 302 -3.24 -6.26 -1.74
C GLY A 302 -3.11 -5.03 -0.83
N ALA A 303 -2.40 -3.98 -1.30
CA ALA A 303 -2.33 -2.71 -0.58
C ALA A 303 -3.66 -1.96 -0.63
N ALA A 304 -4.39 -2.00 -1.76
CA ALA A 304 -5.71 -1.38 -1.88
C ALA A 304 -6.72 -1.96 -0.87
N VAL A 305 -6.74 -3.30 -0.71
CA VAL A 305 -7.55 -3.96 0.33
C VAL A 305 -7.10 -3.53 1.72
N TYR A 306 -5.80 -3.58 1.99
CA TYR A 306 -5.25 -3.17 3.28
C TYR A 306 -5.63 -1.74 3.65
N PHE A 307 -5.44 -0.78 2.74
CA PHE A 307 -5.80 0.62 2.99
C PHE A 307 -7.29 0.79 3.28
N SER A 308 -8.15 0.11 2.49
CA SER A 308 -9.59 0.16 2.65
C SER A 308 -10.03 -0.36 4.02
N VAL A 309 -9.58 -1.57 4.36
CA VAL A 309 -9.92 -2.25 5.61
C VAL A 309 -9.36 -1.49 6.82
N ALA A 310 -8.10 -1.05 6.77
CA ALA A 310 -7.45 -0.31 7.85
C ALA A 310 -8.13 1.04 8.12
N THR A 311 -8.44 1.80 7.07
CA THR A 311 -9.12 3.09 7.17
C THR A 311 -10.47 2.96 7.89
N ILE A 312 -11.30 2.02 7.44
CA ILE A 312 -12.64 1.82 8.00
C ILE A 312 -12.57 1.22 9.41
N PHE A 313 -11.65 0.28 9.64
CA PHE A 313 -11.42 -0.28 10.98
C PHE A 313 -11.07 0.81 12.00
N ILE A 314 -10.12 1.69 11.67
CA ILE A 314 -9.73 2.79 12.55
C ILE A 314 -10.90 3.77 12.73
N ALA A 315 -11.60 4.13 11.66
CA ALA A 315 -12.75 5.03 11.74
C ALA A 315 -13.80 4.50 12.73
N HIS A 316 -14.24 3.24 12.57
CA HIS A 316 -15.23 2.64 13.46
C HIS A 316 -14.72 2.47 14.89
N ALA A 317 -13.46 2.08 15.07
CA ALA A 317 -12.85 1.89 16.39
C ALA A 317 -12.71 3.20 17.18
N TYR A 318 -12.70 4.34 16.49
CA TYR A 318 -12.72 5.68 17.09
C TYR A 318 -14.09 6.36 17.05
N GLY A 319 -15.15 5.65 16.62
CA GLY A 319 -16.52 6.18 16.53
C GLY A 319 -16.72 7.21 15.43
N ILE A 320 -15.81 7.26 14.42
CA ILE A 320 -15.90 8.18 13.30
C ILE A 320 -16.91 7.65 12.29
N GLN A 321 -17.92 8.48 11.97
CA GLN A 321 -18.93 8.17 10.97
C GLN A 321 -18.57 8.83 9.64
N PHE A 322 -18.64 8.08 8.54
CA PHE A 322 -18.44 8.61 7.20
C PHE A 322 -19.78 8.80 6.48
N SER A 323 -19.97 9.98 5.92
CA SER A 323 -21.03 10.23 4.93
C SER A 323 -20.69 9.54 3.60
N LEU A 324 -21.66 9.40 2.70
CA LEU A 324 -21.42 8.87 1.36
C LEU A 324 -20.31 9.65 0.62
N SER A 325 -20.31 10.98 0.74
CA SER A 325 -19.27 11.83 0.15
C SER A 325 -17.90 11.56 0.75
N SER A 326 -17.79 11.35 2.06
CA SER A 326 -16.55 10.99 2.73
C SER A 326 -16.04 9.60 2.32
N LEU A 327 -16.94 8.62 2.13
CA LEU A 327 -16.57 7.30 1.61
C LEU A 327 -16.02 7.39 0.18
N LEU A 328 -16.69 8.13 -0.71
CA LEU A 328 -16.21 8.33 -2.09
C LEU A 328 -14.88 9.08 -2.13
N PHE A 329 -14.69 10.09 -1.26
CA PHE A 329 -13.42 10.77 -1.08
C PHE A 329 -12.33 9.82 -0.61
N THR A 330 -12.64 8.97 0.37
CA THR A 330 -11.73 7.94 0.86
C THR A 330 -11.29 7.02 -0.28
N VAL A 331 -12.21 6.55 -1.11
CA VAL A 331 -11.87 5.72 -2.28
C VAL A 331 -10.92 6.45 -3.22
N LEU A 332 -11.21 7.71 -3.57
CA LEU A 332 -10.36 8.51 -4.44
C LEU A 332 -8.95 8.69 -3.84
N LEU A 333 -8.89 9.14 -2.59
CA LEU A 333 -7.62 9.37 -1.91
C LEU A 333 -6.80 8.08 -1.79
N LEU A 334 -7.39 6.98 -1.32
CA LEU A 334 -6.69 5.70 -1.18
C LEU A 334 -6.21 5.14 -2.52
N THR A 335 -6.99 5.30 -3.60
CA THR A 335 -6.57 4.91 -4.94
C THR A 335 -5.32 5.67 -5.38
N LEU A 336 -5.28 6.98 -5.18
CA LEU A 336 -4.15 7.84 -5.60
C LEU A 336 -2.91 7.58 -4.74
N ILE A 337 -3.04 7.63 -3.40
CA ILE A 337 -1.90 7.43 -2.50
C ILE A 337 -1.39 5.98 -2.52
N GLY A 338 -2.27 5.01 -2.79
CA GLY A 338 -1.88 3.62 -2.95
C GLY A 338 -0.81 3.42 -4.03
N LYS A 339 -0.77 4.28 -5.06
CA LYS A 339 0.26 4.26 -6.11
C LYS A 339 1.62 4.79 -5.64
N THR A 340 1.69 5.38 -4.46
CA THR A 340 2.93 5.88 -3.84
C THR A 340 3.48 4.92 -2.78
N ALA A 341 2.77 3.82 -2.53
CA ALA A 341 3.19 2.85 -1.53
C ALA A 341 4.55 2.25 -1.91
N ALA A 342 5.49 2.34 -0.98
CA ALA A 342 6.81 1.76 -1.17
C ALA A 342 6.73 0.23 -1.13
N THR A 343 7.45 -0.43 -2.02
CA THR A 343 7.52 -1.90 -2.12
C THR A 343 8.51 -2.52 -1.11
N VAL A 344 8.79 -1.79 -0.04
CA VAL A 344 9.59 -2.25 1.10
C VAL A 344 8.69 -2.76 2.21
N PRO A 345 9.19 -3.63 3.11
CA PRO A 345 8.41 -4.07 4.27
C PRO A 345 7.83 -2.89 5.05
N SER A 346 6.55 -2.97 5.41
CA SER A 346 5.80 -1.91 6.10
C SER A 346 5.70 -0.56 5.37
N GLY A 347 6.07 -0.47 4.07
CA GLY A 347 5.97 0.77 3.29
C GLY A 347 4.53 1.29 3.16
N ALA A 348 3.53 0.42 3.09
CA ALA A 348 2.14 0.82 2.97
C ALA A 348 1.62 1.56 4.21
N ILE A 349 2.01 1.16 5.42
CA ILE A 349 1.54 1.84 6.62
C ILE A 349 2.08 3.27 6.75
N VAL A 350 3.29 3.52 6.22
CA VAL A 350 3.86 4.87 6.14
C VAL A 350 2.97 5.78 5.28
N VAL A 351 2.47 5.25 4.17
CA VAL A 351 1.54 5.97 3.28
C VAL A 351 0.19 6.18 3.96
N LEU A 352 -0.32 5.20 4.70
CA LEU A 352 -1.57 5.35 5.45
C LEU A 352 -1.44 6.39 6.58
N LEU A 353 -0.29 6.43 7.27
CA LEU A 353 0.02 7.48 8.26
C LEU A 353 -0.02 8.88 7.64
N ALA A 354 0.51 9.03 6.44
CA ALA A 354 0.46 10.28 5.70
C ALA A 354 -0.95 10.71 5.31
N ALA A 355 -1.80 9.73 4.94
CA ALA A 355 -3.18 9.97 4.54
C ALA A 355 -4.12 10.21 5.73
N ALA A 356 -3.78 9.71 6.91
CA ALA A 356 -4.65 9.72 8.07
C ALA A 356 -5.27 11.11 8.38
N PRO A 357 -4.51 12.22 8.39
CA PRO A 357 -5.10 13.54 8.65
C PRO A 357 -6.15 13.95 7.59
N GLN A 358 -5.92 13.65 6.30
CA GLN A 358 -6.86 13.97 5.23
C GLN A 358 -8.11 13.09 5.25
N LEU A 359 -7.99 11.89 5.82
CA LEU A 359 -9.09 10.95 6.04
C LEU A 359 -9.86 11.25 7.34
N GLY A 360 -9.43 12.26 8.11
CA GLY A 360 -9.98 12.56 9.43
C GLY A 360 -9.69 11.47 10.47
N LEU A 361 -8.65 10.66 10.25
CA LEU A 361 -8.28 9.57 11.14
C LEU A 361 -7.21 10.02 12.15
N PRO A 362 -7.27 9.55 13.40
CA PRO A 362 -6.21 9.77 14.36
C PRO A 362 -4.95 8.99 13.95
N VAL A 363 -3.81 9.70 13.94
CA VAL A 363 -2.50 9.11 13.57
C VAL A 363 -2.11 8.01 14.56
N GLU A 364 -2.52 8.13 15.81
CA GLU A 364 -2.33 7.13 16.87
C GLU A 364 -3.02 5.80 16.53
N GLY A 365 -4.21 5.84 15.90
CA GLY A 365 -4.92 4.63 15.45
C GLY A 365 -4.14 3.89 14.37
N VAL A 366 -3.56 4.62 13.40
CA VAL A 366 -2.70 4.01 12.38
C VAL A 366 -1.42 3.45 13.01
N ALA A 367 -0.83 4.18 13.95
CA ALA A 367 0.37 3.72 14.66
C ALA A 367 0.11 2.46 15.48
N LEU A 368 -1.10 2.30 16.02
CA LEU A 368 -1.46 1.10 16.77
C LEU A 368 -1.51 -0.14 15.88
N ILE A 369 -2.13 -0.07 14.69
CA ILE A 369 -2.15 -1.20 13.76
C ILE A 369 -0.77 -1.52 13.19
N PHE A 370 0.20 -0.59 13.25
CA PHE A 370 1.58 -0.87 12.85
C PHE A 370 2.21 -2.02 13.67
N ALA A 371 1.77 -2.21 14.92
CA ALA A 371 2.26 -3.30 15.77
C ALA A 371 2.02 -4.68 15.16
N VAL A 372 0.96 -4.83 14.37
CA VAL A 372 0.57 -6.09 13.71
C VAL A 372 0.75 -6.06 12.18
N ASP A 373 1.24 -4.94 11.62
CA ASP A 373 1.42 -4.76 10.17
C ASP A 373 2.30 -5.84 9.56
N PHE A 374 3.30 -6.34 10.28
CA PHE A 374 4.16 -7.41 9.80
C PHE A 374 3.37 -8.63 9.31
N PHE A 375 2.37 -9.06 10.08
CA PHE A 375 1.54 -10.21 9.70
C PHE A 375 0.72 -9.89 8.44
N VAL A 376 0.09 -8.74 8.43
CA VAL A 376 -0.75 -8.29 7.31
C VAL A 376 0.09 -8.02 6.05
N ASN A 377 1.31 -7.52 6.22
CA ASN A 377 2.24 -7.26 5.12
C ASN A 377 2.62 -8.52 4.34
N ALA A 378 2.73 -9.67 5.01
CA ALA A 378 3.03 -10.94 4.36
C ALA A 378 1.96 -11.30 3.31
N GLY A 379 0.69 -11.30 3.70
CA GLY A 379 -0.44 -11.54 2.80
C GLY A 379 -0.57 -10.47 1.70
N ARG A 380 -0.44 -9.20 2.08
CA ARG A 380 -0.46 -8.06 1.14
C ARG A 380 0.56 -8.22 0.02
N THR A 381 1.79 -8.60 0.37
CA THR A 381 2.88 -8.74 -0.60
C THR A 381 2.65 -9.90 -1.56
N MET A 382 2.21 -11.06 -1.04
CA MET A 382 1.87 -12.21 -1.86
C MET A 382 0.76 -11.86 -2.88
N ILE A 383 -0.26 -11.16 -2.43
CA ILE A 383 -1.39 -10.74 -3.29
C ILE A 383 -0.95 -9.75 -4.36
N ASN A 384 -0.09 -8.78 -4.02
CA ASN A 384 0.45 -7.85 -5.01
C ASN A 384 1.21 -8.59 -6.12
N VAL A 385 2.01 -9.61 -5.78
CA VAL A 385 2.72 -10.43 -6.77
C VAL A 385 1.73 -11.23 -7.62
N LEU A 386 0.71 -11.83 -7.01
CA LEU A 386 -0.32 -12.58 -7.73
C LEU A 386 -1.10 -11.69 -8.70
N GLY A 387 -1.45 -10.48 -8.28
CA GLY A 387 -2.09 -9.47 -9.14
C GLY A 387 -1.22 -9.07 -10.33
N GLN A 388 0.10 -8.96 -10.14
CA GLN A 388 1.03 -8.69 -11.25
C GLN A 388 1.05 -9.83 -12.27
N ILE A 389 1.09 -11.09 -11.82
CA ILE A 389 1.02 -12.28 -12.69
C ILE A 389 -0.28 -12.27 -13.49
N LEU A 390 -1.41 -12.07 -12.80
CA LEU A 390 -2.72 -12.01 -13.45
C LEU A 390 -2.77 -10.88 -14.49
N THR A 391 -2.20 -9.72 -14.20
CA THR A 391 -2.18 -8.58 -15.11
C THR A 391 -1.40 -8.88 -16.40
N VAL A 392 -0.26 -9.55 -16.33
CA VAL A 392 0.50 -9.95 -17.54
C VAL A 392 -0.42 -10.76 -18.45
N SER A 393 -1.04 -11.81 -17.93
CA SER A 393 -1.98 -12.65 -18.69
C SER A 393 -3.16 -11.87 -19.29
N VAL A 394 -3.73 -10.92 -18.52
CA VAL A 394 -4.83 -10.06 -18.98
C VAL A 394 -4.39 -9.13 -20.12
N ILE A 395 -3.23 -8.48 -20.00
CA ILE A 395 -2.73 -7.57 -21.03
C ILE A 395 -2.39 -8.34 -22.31
N GLU A 396 -1.73 -9.47 -22.21
CA GLU A 396 -1.45 -10.34 -23.37
C GLU A 396 -2.74 -10.75 -24.08
N LYS A 397 -3.74 -11.22 -23.34
CA LYS A 397 -5.03 -11.61 -23.93
C LYS A 397 -5.71 -10.46 -24.65
N THR A 398 -5.64 -9.23 -24.09
CA THR A 398 -6.22 -8.03 -24.72
C THR A 398 -5.42 -7.53 -25.93
N GLU A 399 -4.14 -7.90 -26.09
CA GLU A 399 -3.31 -7.62 -27.26
C GLU A 399 -3.38 -8.74 -28.32
N GLY A 400 -4.05 -9.85 -28.03
CA GLY A 400 -4.20 -10.97 -28.96
C GLY A 400 -3.04 -11.97 -28.93
N TYR A 401 -2.14 -11.88 -27.95
CA TYR A 401 -1.11 -12.89 -27.72
C TYR A 401 -1.76 -14.18 -27.21
N ILE A 402 -1.34 -15.33 -27.73
CA ILE A 402 -1.79 -16.66 -27.31
C ILE A 402 -0.56 -17.36 -26.73
N LEU A 403 -0.67 -17.90 -25.53
CA LEU A 403 0.38 -18.72 -24.93
C LEU A 403 0.71 -19.92 -25.83
N GLU A 404 1.97 -20.39 -25.82
CA GLU A 404 2.40 -21.49 -26.70
C GLU A 404 1.59 -22.77 -26.50
N GLU A 405 1.20 -23.10 -25.29
CA GLU A 405 0.33 -24.25 -24.99
C GLU A 405 -1.05 -24.16 -25.63
N GLU A 406 -1.65 -22.96 -25.69
CA GLU A 406 -2.91 -22.76 -26.42
C GLU A 406 -2.70 -22.90 -27.93
N LYS A 407 -1.52 -22.54 -28.48
CA LYS A 407 -1.18 -22.75 -29.90
C LYS A 407 -1.06 -24.21 -30.23
N GLU A 408 -0.38 -25.01 -29.41
CA GLU A 408 -0.25 -26.45 -29.60
C GLU A 408 -1.61 -27.17 -29.49
N SER A 409 -2.45 -26.80 -28.54
CA SER A 409 -3.79 -27.38 -28.41
C SER A 409 -4.71 -27.03 -29.60
N GLN A 410 -4.62 -25.81 -30.13
CA GLN A 410 -5.38 -25.38 -31.29
C GLN A 410 -4.88 -26.08 -32.59
N LEU A 411 -3.57 -26.30 -32.72
CA LEU A 411 -2.99 -27.04 -33.79
C LEU A 411 -3.39 -28.53 -33.76
N SER A 412 -3.40 -29.14 -32.56
CA SER A 412 -3.80 -30.54 -32.40
C SER A 412 -5.28 -30.80 -32.74
N VAL A 413 -6.16 -29.81 -32.47
CA VAL A 413 -7.59 -29.89 -32.84
C VAL A 413 -7.83 -29.59 -34.32
N SER A 414 -6.95 -28.83 -34.99
CA SER A 414 -7.10 -28.54 -36.43
C SER A 414 -6.63 -29.67 -37.35
N PHE A 415 -5.93 -30.67 -36.80
CA PHE A 415 -5.47 -31.88 -37.52
C PHE A 415 -6.25 -33.16 -37.16
N SER A 416 -7.28 -33.05 -36.31
CA SER A 416 -8.25 -34.10 -36.02
C SER A 416 -9.58 -33.85 -36.74
#